data_5a3e30b1fa48587a9e276a1565f7e620
#
_entry.id   5a3e30b1fa48587a9e276a1565f7e620
#
_cell.length_a   1.000
_cell.length_b   1.000
_cell.length_c   1.000
_cell.angle_alpha   90.00
_cell.angle_beta   90.00
_cell.angle_gamma   90.00
#
_symmetry.space_group_name_H-M   'P 1'
#
loop_
_entity.id
_entity.type
_entity.pdbx_description
1 polymer ?
#
loop_
_entity_poly.entity_id
_entity_poly.type
_entity_poly.pdbx_seq_one_letter_code
_entity_poly.pdbx_strand_id
1 'polypeptide(L)'
;MLVRVGMRSEWTLSGKEAVLRARQSMELGDAFHAYIIDWRLPDMNGIEVTRQIRRLGDDTPIIILTAYDWSEIEVEARAAGVTAFCAKPMFMSDIRDTLMTAIGQKQAEAEDTILPAGSDFRGKRILLVEDNELNSEITVEILNEYGFMVDTAENGAEAVEKVKRSKPGGYDLVLMDVQMPVMNGYEATRQIRALNNPALAGITILAMTANAFDEDRKKALECGMDGFLTKPIVIEELIGTLQKI
;
A
#
# COMPACT_ATOMS: atom_id res chain seq x y z
N MET A 1 -2.85 -1.90 21.11
CA MET A 1 -2.52 -2.30 19.73
C MET A 1 -1.01 -2.48 19.60
N LEU A 2 -0.20 -1.43 19.70
CA LEU A 2 1.29 -1.49 19.58
C LEU A 2 1.98 -2.42 20.60
N VAL A 3 1.49 -2.50 21.83
CA VAL A 3 1.99 -3.42 22.87
C VAL A 3 1.92 -4.89 22.47
N ARG A 4 0.94 -5.29 21.65
CA ARG A 4 0.81 -6.67 21.13
C ARG A 4 1.92 -7.06 20.14
N VAL A 5 2.62 -6.09 19.59
CA VAL A 5 3.75 -6.27 18.64
C VAL A 5 5.10 -6.15 19.36
N GLY A 6 5.08 -6.11 20.70
CA GLY A 6 6.31 -6.01 21.50
C GLY A 6 6.89 -4.60 21.60
N MET A 7 6.16 -3.57 21.17
CA MET A 7 6.59 -2.17 21.26
C MET A 7 6.19 -1.57 22.60
N ARG A 8 7.13 -0.85 23.24
CA ARG A 8 6.80 0.04 24.36
C ARG A 8 6.14 1.28 23.78
N SER A 9 4.92 1.60 24.20
CA SER A 9 4.17 2.73 23.67
C SER A 9 3.61 3.59 24.79
N GLU A 10 3.69 4.90 24.60
CA GLU A 10 2.98 5.91 25.37
C GLU A 10 1.95 6.60 24.51
N TRP A 11 0.95 7.20 25.11
CA TRP A 11 -0.09 7.91 24.36
C TRP A 11 -0.58 9.15 25.12
N THR A 12 -1.05 10.13 24.38
CA THR A 12 -1.69 11.34 24.88
C THR A 12 -2.78 11.82 23.92
N LEU A 13 -3.71 12.63 24.43
CA LEU A 13 -4.77 13.25 23.61
C LEU A 13 -4.47 14.72 23.26
N SER A 14 -3.32 15.25 23.67
CA SER A 14 -2.94 16.66 23.52
C SER A 14 -1.61 16.78 22.79
N GLY A 15 -1.54 17.67 21.80
CA GLY A 15 -0.31 17.97 21.08
C GLY A 15 0.74 18.63 21.97
N LYS A 16 0.33 19.50 22.92
CA LYS A 16 1.24 20.11 23.90
C LYS A 16 1.89 19.08 24.80
N GLU A 17 1.10 18.12 25.26
CA GLU A 17 1.61 17.02 26.09
C GLU A 17 2.55 16.12 25.27
N ALA A 18 2.24 15.85 24.00
CA ALA A 18 3.11 15.07 23.12
C ALA A 18 4.50 15.74 22.97
N VAL A 19 4.54 17.05 22.74
CA VAL A 19 5.80 17.81 22.68
C VAL A 19 6.54 17.79 24.01
N LEU A 20 5.85 17.92 25.14
CA LEU A 20 6.46 17.83 26.47
C LEU A 20 7.11 16.45 26.68
N ARG A 21 6.41 15.37 26.36
CA ARG A 21 6.93 14.00 26.47
C ARG A 21 8.12 13.74 25.54
N ALA A 22 8.08 14.25 24.32
CA ALA A 22 9.21 14.20 23.40
C ALA A 22 10.47 14.87 24.03
N ARG A 23 10.32 16.04 24.62
CA ARG A 23 11.42 16.71 25.32
C ARG A 23 11.94 15.88 26.50
N GLN A 24 11.04 15.39 27.34
CA GLN A 24 11.41 14.59 28.52
C GLN A 24 12.14 13.28 28.15
N SER A 25 11.69 12.59 27.09
CA SER A 25 12.34 11.38 26.61
C SER A 25 13.77 11.64 26.12
N MET A 26 14.00 12.77 25.45
CA MET A 26 15.33 13.17 25.01
C MET A 26 16.24 13.52 26.22
N GLU A 27 15.73 14.28 27.19
CA GLU A 27 16.47 14.65 28.42
C GLU A 27 16.86 13.42 29.25
N LEU A 28 16.02 12.38 29.27
CA LEU A 28 16.27 11.12 29.97
C LEU A 28 17.14 10.14 29.18
N GLY A 29 17.51 10.44 27.94
CA GLY A 29 18.23 9.53 27.06
C GLY A 29 17.45 8.29 26.63
N ASP A 30 16.11 8.35 26.75
CA ASP A 30 15.17 7.28 26.40
C ASP A 30 14.24 7.75 25.30
N ALA A 31 14.83 8.20 24.18
CA ALA A 31 14.11 8.80 23.06
C ALA A 31 13.15 7.82 22.40
N PHE A 32 12.03 8.32 21.90
CA PHE A 32 11.09 7.54 21.10
C PHE A 32 11.76 7.13 19.78
N HIS A 33 11.32 6.00 19.22
CA HIS A 33 11.77 5.51 17.91
C HIS A 33 10.87 5.98 16.76
N ALA A 34 9.64 6.36 17.07
CA ALA A 34 8.70 6.94 16.13
C ALA A 34 7.59 7.70 16.87
N TYR A 35 7.02 8.69 16.21
CA TYR A 35 5.81 9.41 16.64
C TYR A 35 4.68 9.08 15.66
N ILE A 36 3.51 8.73 16.21
CA ILE A 36 2.27 8.57 15.45
C ILE A 36 1.31 9.64 15.94
N ILE A 37 1.01 10.62 15.09
CA ILE A 37 0.29 11.83 15.47
C ILE A 37 -0.99 11.96 14.66
N ASP A 38 -2.13 12.14 15.33
CA ASP A 38 -3.37 12.47 14.64
C ASP A 38 -3.27 13.84 13.96
N TRP A 39 -3.77 13.96 12.73
CA TRP A 39 -3.89 15.23 12.04
C TRP A 39 -4.65 16.28 12.87
N ARG A 40 -5.74 15.88 13.51
CA ARG A 40 -6.60 16.74 14.32
C ARG A 40 -6.51 16.38 15.80
N LEU A 41 -5.79 17.16 16.56
CA LEU A 41 -5.79 17.13 18.02
C LEU A 41 -6.63 18.30 18.58
N PRO A 42 -7.13 18.21 19.82
CA PRO A 42 -8.00 19.23 20.39
C PRO A 42 -7.35 20.61 20.53
N ASP A 43 -6.04 20.66 20.70
CA ASP A 43 -5.29 21.88 21.04
C ASP A 43 -4.41 22.39 19.90
N MET A 44 -4.04 21.56 18.92
CA MET A 44 -3.29 21.95 17.73
C MET A 44 -3.36 20.88 16.65
N ASN A 45 -2.92 21.16 15.41
CA ASN A 45 -2.86 20.14 14.37
C ASN A 45 -1.51 19.38 14.40
N GLY A 46 -1.48 18.23 13.71
CA GLY A 46 -0.31 17.35 13.69
C GLY A 46 0.94 17.99 13.08
N ILE A 47 0.81 18.92 12.11
CA ILE A 47 1.93 19.65 11.53
C ILE A 47 2.57 20.58 12.57
N GLU A 48 1.77 21.25 13.38
CA GLU A 48 2.31 22.13 14.42
C GLU A 48 3.03 21.33 15.51
N VAL A 49 2.49 20.17 15.91
CA VAL A 49 3.19 19.24 16.81
C VAL A 49 4.54 18.84 16.20
N THR A 50 4.55 18.46 14.92
CA THR A 50 5.77 18.09 14.20
C THR A 50 6.79 19.21 14.23
N ARG A 51 6.41 20.45 13.90
CA ARG A 51 7.31 21.62 13.93
C ARG A 51 7.92 21.82 15.32
N GLN A 52 7.11 21.64 16.37
CA GLN A 52 7.59 21.82 17.74
C GLN A 52 8.57 20.71 18.16
N ILE A 53 8.32 19.47 17.79
CA ILE A 53 9.26 18.36 18.02
C ILE A 53 10.57 18.60 17.25
N ARG A 54 10.52 18.99 15.99
CA ARG A 54 11.71 19.32 15.19
C ARG A 54 12.52 20.48 15.76
N ARG A 55 11.88 21.49 16.37
CA ARG A 55 12.55 22.59 17.07
C ARG A 55 13.34 22.15 18.32
N LEU A 56 13.01 20.96 18.88
CA LEU A 56 13.80 20.38 19.97
C LEU A 56 15.08 19.71 19.47
N GLY A 57 15.29 19.61 18.15
CA GLY A 57 16.39 18.86 17.54
C GLY A 57 16.11 17.35 17.46
N ASP A 58 14.86 16.95 17.58
CA ASP A 58 14.46 15.56 17.49
C ASP A 58 14.11 15.21 16.03
N ASP A 59 14.91 14.34 15.42
CA ASP A 59 14.75 13.86 14.04
C ASP A 59 14.05 12.48 13.96
N THR A 60 13.47 12.02 15.06
CA THR A 60 12.71 10.77 15.11
C THR A 60 11.60 10.76 14.06
N PRO A 61 11.36 9.65 13.35
CA PRO A 61 10.29 9.55 12.35
C PRO A 61 8.93 9.95 12.90
N ILE A 62 8.22 10.80 12.16
CA ILE A 62 6.87 11.27 12.50
C ILE A 62 5.90 10.84 11.42
N ILE A 63 4.88 10.09 11.82
CA ILE A 63 3.80 9.60 10.97
C ILE A 63 2.52 10.35 11.32
N ILE A 64 1.89 11.01 10.34
CA ILE A 64 0.59 11.68 10.52
C ILE A 64 -0.54 10.73 10.14
N LEU A 65 -1.53 10.62 11.05
CA LEU A 65 -2.77 9.90 10.81
C LEU A 65 -3.84 10.84 10.28
N THR A 66 -4.40 10.56 9.12
CA THR A 66 -5.45 11.39 8.51
C THR A 66 -6.65 10.57 8.04
N ALA A 67 -7.85 11.14 8.15
CA ALA A 67 -9.08 10.58 7.59
C ALA A 67 -9.41 11.15 6.20
N TYR A 68 -8.57 12.06 5.68
CA TYR A 68 -8.78 12.80 4.43
C TYR A 68 -7.62 12.58 3.48
N ASP A 69 -7.83 12.89 2.21
CA ASP A 69 -6.77 13.02 1.23
C ASP A 69 -5.74 14.05 1.74
N TRP A 70 -4.48 13.65 1.85
CA TRP A 70 -3.40 14.49 2.36
C TRP A 70 -2.72 15.32 1.27
N SER A 71 -3.12 15.17 0.01
CA SER A 71 -2.49 15.86 -1.13
C SER A 71 -2.46 17.38 -0.97
N GLU A 72 -3.51 17.97 -0.36
CA GLU A 72 -3.56 19.41 -0.08
C GLU A 72 -2.57 19.88 1.00
N ILE A 73 -2.19 18.99 1.92
CA ILE A 73 -1.33 19.33 3.07
C ILE A 73 0.06 18.71 3.01
N GLU A 74 0.32 17.86 2.01
CA GLU A 74 1.56 17.09 1.91
C GLU A 74 2.79 17.99 1.85
N VAL A 75 2.77 19.01 1.01
CA VAL A 75 3.89 19.96 0.85
C VAL A 75 4.21 20.65 2.18
N GLU A 76 3.19 21.13 2.89
CA GLU A 76 3.36 21.79 4.18
C GLU A 76 3.85 20.83 5.27
N ALA A 77 3.29 19.62 5.29
CA ALA A 77 3.64 18.60 6.27
C ALA A 77 5.09 18.10 6.08
N ARG A 78 5.50 17.84 4.84
CA ARG A 78 6.89 17.46 4.54
C ARG A 78 7.87 18.58 4.86
N ALA A 79 7.53 19.83 4.55
CA ALA A 79 8.32 21.00 4.93
C ALA A 79 8.43 21.18 6.47
N ALA A 80 7.44 20.69 7.22
CA ALA A 80 7.49 20.66 8.69
C ALA A 80 8.32 19.49 9.25
N GLY A 81 8.71 18.51 8.42
CA GLY A 81 9.50 17.35 8.81
C GLY A 81 8.66 16.10 9.11
N VAL A 82 7.44 16.00 8.56
CA VAL A 82 6.66 14.75 8.57
C VAL A 82 7.37 13.71 7.70
N THR A 83 7.53 12.49 8.21
CA THR A 83 8.22 11.41 7.52
C THR A 83 7.25 10.62 6.63
N ALA A 84 6.05 10.30 7.14
CA ALA A 84 5.07 9.51 6.42
C ALA A 84 3.64 9.86 6.83
N PHE A 85 2.67 9.39 6.02
CA PHE A 85 1.24 9.49 6.27
C PHE A 85 0.64 8.10 6.38
N CYS A 86 -0.42 7.97 7.18
CA CYS A 86 -1.21 6.75 7.29
C CYS A 86 -2.70 7.13 7.31
N ALA A 87 -3.49 6.49 6.46
CA ALA A 87 -4.93 6.73 6.36
C ALA A 87 -5.70 6.11 7.53
N LYS A 88 -6.79 6.74 7.93
CA LYS A 88 -7.79 6.15 8.85
C LYS A 88 -8.95 5.55 8.03
N PRO A 89 -9.47 4.37 8.39
CA PRO A 89 -9.18 3.54 9.57
C PRO A 89 -7.83 2.81 9.46
N MET A 90 -7.07 2.79 10.56
CA MET A 90 -5.76 2.15 10.62
C MET A 90 -5.86 0.65 10.88
N PHE A 91 -5.14 -0.14 10.12
CA PHE A 91 -4.89 -1.54 10.40
C PHE A 91 -3.46 -1.75 10.93
N MET A 92 -3.22 -2.89 11.59
CA MET A 92 -1.89 -3.20 12.15
C MET A 92 -0.82 -3.35 11.09
N SER A 93 -1.20 -3.86 9.90
CA SER A 93 -0.34 -3.92 8.71
C SER A 93 0.15 -2.53 8.32
N ASP A 94 -0.77 -1.59 8.16
CA ASP A 94 -0.47 -0.24 7.67
C ASP A 94 0.47 0.51 8.61
N ILE A 95 0.23 0.38 9.93
CA ILE A 95 1.12 0.97 10.94
C ILE A 95 2.50 0.34 10.89
N ARG A 96 2.57 -0.99 10.79
CA ARG A 96 3.85 -1.71 10.72
C ARG A 96 4.63 -1.32 9.48
N ASP A 97 3.98 -1.34 8.33
CA ASP A 97 4.63 -1.09 7.05
C ASP A 97 5.05 0.39 6.94
N THR A 98 4.20 1.32 7.40
CA THR A 98 4.55 2.74 7.50
C THR A 98 5.69 2.98 8.49
N LEU A 99 5.71 2.30 9.63
CA LEU A 99 6.81 2.38 10.60
C LEU A 99 8.12 1.81 10.05
N MET A 100 8.06 0.64 9.40
CA MET A 100 9.25 0.03 8.79
C MET A 100 9.83 0.93 7.71
N THR A 101 8.98 1.52 6.87
CA THR A 101 9.38 2.48 5.86
C THR A 101 9.96 3.75 6.49
N ALA A 102 9.28 4.33 7.47
CA ALA A 102 9.72 5.57 8.13
C ALA A 102 11.04 5.41 8.91
N ILE A 103 11.24 4.26 9.56
CA ILE A 103 12.48 3.93 10.27
C ILE A 103 13.58 3.53 9.29
N GLY A 104 13.24 2.81 8.20
CA GLY A 104 14.15 2.40 7.14
C GLY A 104 14.67 3.55 6.30
N GLN A 105 13.87 4.59 6.08
CA GLN A 105 14.29 5.79 5.34
C GLN A 105 15.46 6.53 5.99
N LYS A 106 15.63 6.45 7.31
CA LYS A 106 16.85 6.98 7.97
C LYS A 106 18.15 6.24 7.58
N GLN A 107 18.03 5.03 7.01
CA GLN A 107 19.16 4.28 6.44
C GLN A 107 19.30 4.45 4.91
N ALA A 108 18.28 4.99 4.24
CA ALA A 108 18.16 5.05 2.79
C ALA A 108 18.33 6.45 2.17
N GLU A 109 18.66 7.51 2.94
CA GLU A 109 19.06 8.81 2.35
C GLU A 109 20.39 8.76 1.58
N ALA A 110 20.92 7.56 1.33
CA ALA A 110 22.15 7.32 0.55
C ALA A 110 21.95 6.41 -0.68
N GLU A 111 20.76 5.92 -0.96
CA GLU A 111 20.56 5.13 -2.19
C GLU A 111 19.31 5.61 -2.91
N ASP A 112 19.51 6.34 -4.02
CA ASP A 112 18.51 6.47 -5.08
C ASP A 112 17.87 5.12 -5.31
N THR A 113 16.52 5.07 -5.29
CA THR A 113 15.76 3.84 -5.55
C THR A 113 16.01 3.41 -7.00
N ILE A 114 17.16 2.79 -7.21
CA ILE A 114 17.46 2.07 -8.45
C ILE A 114 16.59 0.81 -8.37
N LEU A 115 15.50 0.78 -9.14
CA LEU A 115 14.85 -0.48 -9.50
C LEU A 115 15.95 -1.50 -9.83
N PRO A 116 15.81 -2.78 -9.43
CA PRO A 116 16.79 -3.79 -9.79
C PRO A 116 17.10 -3.66 -11.28
N ALA A 117 18.34 -3.31 -11.60
CA ALA A 117 18.77 -3.12 -12.97
C ALA A 117 18.53 -4.44 -13.74
N GLY A 118 17.51 -4.46 -14.58
CA GLY A 118 17.14 -5.65 -15.35
C GLY A 118 15.64 -5.93 -15.50
N SER A 119 14.76 -5.22 -14.81
CA SER A 119 13.32 -5.44 -14.96
C SER A 119 12.78 -4.61 -16.14
N ASP A 120 12.99 -5.09 -17.37
CA ASP A 120 12.35 -4.52 -18.56
C ASP A 120 10.97 -5.16 -18.73
N PHE A 121 9.92 -4.44 -18.34
CA PHE A 121 8.53 -4.88 -18.48
C PHE A 121 7.90 -4.50 -19.83
N ARG A 122 8.69 -3.97 -20.75
CA ARG A 122 8.22 -3.58 -22.08
C ARG A 122 7.65 -4.78 -22.82
N GLY A 123 6.42 -4.62 -23.26
CA GLY A 123 5.70 -5.68 -23.99
C GLY A 123 5.00 -6.70 -23.10
N LYS A 124 5.14 -6.63 -21.77
CA LYS A 124 4.33 -7.41 -20.84
C LYS A 124 2.92 -6.85 -20.76
N ARG A 125 1.92 -7.75 -20.89
CA ARG A 125 0.51 -7.37 -20.91
C ARG A 125 -0.18 -7.76 -19.61
N ILE A 126 -0.83 -6.77 -19.00
CA ILE A 126 -1.62 -6.92 -17.78
C ILE A 126 -3.11 -6.74 -18.10
N LEU A 127 -3.96 -7.60 -17.57
CA LEU A 127 -5.38 -7.36 -17.46
C LEU A 127 -5.67 -6.80 -16.07
N LEU A 128 -6.02 -5.53 -15.99
CA LEU A 128 -6.44 -4.87 -14.75
C LEU A 128 -7.96 -4.98 -14.62
N VAL A 129 -8.42 -5.54 -13.51
CA VAL A 129 -9.85 -5.71 -13.22
C VAL A 129 -10.20 -4.89 -11.99
N GLU A 130 -10.90 -3.78 -12.21
CA GLU A 130 -11.23 -2.75 -11.21
C GLU A 130 -12.55 -2.10 -11.59
N ASP A 131 -13.50 -2.01 -10.65
CA ASP A 131 -14.83 -1.45 -10.89
C ASP A 131 -14.90 0.08 -10.72
N ASN A 132 -13.91 0.67 -10.08
CA ASN A 132 -13.81 2.11 -9.92
C ASN A 132 -12.97 2.72 -11.04
N GLU A 133 -13.60 3.53 -11.90
CA GLU A 133 -12.97 4.15 -13.05
C GLU A 133 -11.72 4.97 -12.69
N LEU A 134 -11.79 5.78 -11.62
CA LEU A 134 -10.65 6.59 -11.16
C LEU A 134 -9.48 5.74 -10.68
N ASN A 135 -9.75 4.68 -9.91
CA ASN A 135 -8.70 3.75 -9.47
C ASN A 135 -8.07 3.02 -10.66
N SER A 136 -8.89 2.65 -11.65
CA SER A 136 -8.44 2.03 -12.88
C SER A 136 -7.51 2.96 -13.67
N GLU A 137 -7.92 4.23 -13.89
CA GLU A 137 -7.11 5.22 -14.60
C GLU A 137 -5.75 5.45 -13.92
N ILE A 138 -5.73 5.67 -12.61
CA ILE A 138 -4.49 5.89 -11.84
C ILE A 138 -3.57 4.67 -11.95
N THR A 139 -4.12 3.46 -11.81
CA THR A 139 -3.35 2.23 -11.88
C THR A 139 -2.78 1.99 -13.28
N VAL A 140 -3.57 2.26 -14.33
CA VAL A 140 -3.13 2.17 -15.73
C VAL A 140 -1.97 3.14 -15.99
N GLU A 141 -2.06 4.39 -15.53
CA GLU A 141 -1.01 5.39 -15.69
C GLU A 141 0.30 4.91 -15.04
N ILE A 142 0.24 4.49 -13.79
CA ILE A 142 1.40 3.94 -13.07
C ILE A 142 2.02 2.76 -13.83
N LEU A 143 1.23 1.76 -14.22
CA LEU A 143 1.75 0.57 -14.90
C LEU A 143 2.36 0.89 -16.27
N ASN A 144 1.76 1.83 -17.01
CA ASN A 144 2.27 2.28 -18.31
C ASN A 144 3.64 3.00 -18.18
N GLU A 145 3.86 3.79 -17.12
CA GLU A 145 5.15 4.43 -16.84
C GLU A 145 6.29 3.41 -16.70
N TYR A 146 5.96 2.20 -16.18
CA TYR A 146 6.92 1.10 -16.05
C TYR A 146 7.00 0.18 -17.28
N GLY A 147 6.31 0.55 -18.37
CA GLY A 147 6.40 -0.13 -19.66
C GLY A 147 5.45 -1.31 -19.86
N PHE A 148 4.53 -1.55 -18.95
CA PHE A 148 3.47 -2.53 -19.16
C PHE A 148 2.44 -2.05 -20.19
N MET A 149 1.84 -3.00 -20.90
CA MET A 149 0.62 -2.75 -21.70
C MET A 149 -0.59 -3.23 -20.89
N VAL A 150 -1.53 -2.33 -20.63
CA VAL A 150 -2.66 -2.60 -19.73
C VAL A 150 -3.97 -2.61 -20.51
N ASP A 151 -4.70 -3.72 -20.42
CA ASP A 151 -6.11 -3.81 -20.78
C ASP A 151 -6.94 -3.78 -19.49
N THR A 152 -8.09 -3.13 -19.48
CA THR A 152 -8.96 -3.00 -18.30
C THR A 152 -10.20 -3.86 -18.39
N ALA A 153 -10.81 -4.22 -17.28
CA ALA A 153 -12.15 -4.81 -17.17
C ALA A 153 -12.85 -4.25 -15.93
N GLU A 154 -14.13 -3.93 -16.05
CA GLU A 154 -14.90 -3.26 -14.98
C GLU A 154 -15.47 -4.23 -13.94
N ASN A 155 -15.43 -5.53 -14.18
CA ASN A 155 -15.93 -6.57 -13.28
C ASN A 155 -15.36 -7.95 -13.64
N GLY A 156 -15.57 -8.92 -12.73
CA GLY A 156 -15.09 -10.27 -12.91
C GLY A 156 -15.64 -11.01 -14.13
N ALA A 157 -16.88 -10.73 -14.55
CA ALA A 157 -17.49 -11.38 -15.71
C ALA A 157 -16.79 -10.94 -17.02
N GLU A 158 -16.51 -9.66 -17.14
CA GLU A 158 -15.75 -9.12 -18.27
C GLU A 158 -14.32 -9.68 -18.31
N ALA A 159 -13.67 -9.77 -17.14
CA ALA A 159 -12.34 -10.35 -17.02
C ALA A 159 -12.31 -11.82 -17.52
N VAL A 160 -13.26 -12.63 -17.10
CA VAL A 160 -13.38 -14.03 -17.58
C VAL A 160 -13.53 -14.09 -19.09
N GLU A 161 -14.39 -13.28 -19.68
CA GLU A 161 -14.59 -13.26 -21.15
C GLU A 161 -13.34 -12.75 -21.89
N LYS A 162 -12.62 -11.75 -21.36
CA LYS A 162 -11.36 -11.26 -21.95
C LYS A 162 -10.28 -12.36 -21.92
N VAL A 163 -10.09 -13.02 -20.78
CA VAL A 163 -9.13 -14.13 -20.67
C VAL A 163 -9.52 -15.27 -21.62
N LYS A 164 -10.80 -15.67 -21.67
CA LYS A 164 -11.30 -16.74 -22.52
C LYS A 164 -11.10 -16.47 -24.02
N ARG A 165 -11.23 -15.21 -24.45
CA ARG A 165 -11.04 -14.79 -25.85
C ARG A 165 -9.58 -14.51 -26.20
N SER A 166 -8.72 -14.40 -25.21
CA SER A 166 -7.31 -14.17 -25.45
C SER A 166 -6.62 -15.41 -26.03
N LYS A 167 -5.49 -15.20 -26.67
CA LYS A 167 -4.60 -16.29 -27.06
C LYS A 167 -3.79 -16.74 -25.82
N PRO A 168 -3.34 -18.00 -25.76
CA PRO A 168 -2.34 -18.41 -24.78
C PRO A 168 -1.15 -17.43 -24.77
N GLY A 169 -0.78 -16.90 -23.60
CA GLY A 169 0.24 -15.85 -23.47
C GLY A 169 -0.22 -14.46 -23.94
N GLY A 170 -1.53 -14.24 -24.15
CA GLY A 170 -2.08 -12.92 -24.48
C GLY A 170 -2.05 -11.93 -23.32
N TYR A 171 -2.07 -12.42 -22.12
CA TYR A 171 -1.79 -11.68 -20.89
C TYR A 171 -0.70 -12.42 -20.10
N ASP A 172 0.20 -11.68 -19.49
CA ASP A 172 1.24 -12.18 -18.58
C ASP A 172 0.73 -12.25 -17.14
N LEU A 173 -0.22 -11.36 -16.79
CA LEU A 173 -0.74 -11.17 -15.45
C LEU A 173 -2.17 -10.64 -15.46
N VAL A 174 -2.97 -11.08 -14.50
CA VAL A 174 -4.26 -10.46 -14.15
C VAL A 174 -4.13 -9.82 -12.76
N LEU A 175 -4.37 -8.53 -12.67
CA LEU A 175 -4.58 -7.82 -11.41
C LEU A 175 -6.07 -7.77 -11.15
N MET A 176 -6.55 -8.48 -10.13
CA MET A 176 -7.96 -8.74 -9.88
C MET A 176 -8.43 -8.10 -8.59
N ASP A 177 -9.27 -7.08 -8.68
CA ASP A 177 -9.98 -6.62 -7.47
C ASP A 177 -10.84 -7.75 -6.90
N VAL A 178 -10.80 -7.88 -5.59
CA VAL A 178 -11.59 -8.87 -4.86
C VAL A 178 -13.05 -8.44 -4.78
N GLN A 179 -13.32 -7.16 -4.53
CA GLN A 179 -14.66 -6.64 -4.26
C GLN A 179 -15.19 -5.84 -5.45
N MET A 180 -15.98 -6.47 -6.29
CA MET A 180 -16.59 -5.84 -7.46
C MET A 180 -18.06 -6.24 -7.58
N PRO A 181 -18.92 -5.39 -8.22
CA PRO A 181 -20.29 -5.74 -8.57
C PRO A 181 -20.34 -6.79 -9.68
N VAL A 182 -21.51 -7.35 -9.93
CA VAL A 182 -21.81 -8.34 -10.97
C VAL A 182 -21.14 -9.70 -10.71
N MET A 183 -19.81 -9.72 -10.62
CA MET A 183 -18.99 -10.90 -10.30
C MET A 183 -17.74 -10.45 -9.55
N ASN A 184 -17.55 -10.95 -8.34
CA ASN A 184 -16.36 -10.64 -7.52
C ASN A 184 -15.11 -11.39 -8.03
N GLY A 185 -13.93 -10.94 -7.55
CA GLY A 185 -12.65 -11.49 -8.01
C GLY A 185 -12.44 -12.96 -7.68
N TYR A 186 -12.96 -13.46 -6.57
CA TYR A 186 -12.87 -14.87 -6.20
C TYR A 186 -13.65 -15.77 -7.17
N GLU A 187 -14.85 -15.33 -7.54
CA GLU A 187 -15.69 -16.05 -8.48
C GLU A 187 -15.10 -16.03 -9.90
N ALA A 188 -14.62 -14.87 -10.33
CA ALA A 188 -13.93 -14.73 -11.61
C ALA A 188 -12.70 -15.65 -11.69
N THR A 189 -11.89 -15.69 -10.63
CA THR A 189 -10.72 -16.58 -10.56
C THR A 189 -11.10 -18.05 -10.70
N ARG A 190 -12.12 -18.52 -9.97
CA ARG A 190 -12.59 -19.91 -10.10
C ARG A 190 -13.03 -20.23 -11.53
N GLN A 191 -13.73 -19.31 -12.20
CA GLN A 191 -14.16 -19.50 -13.58
C GLN A 191 -12.97 -19.51 -14.55
N ILE A 192 -11.96 -18.64 -14.36
CA ILE A 192 -10.73 -18.67 -15.16
C ILE A 192 -10.00 -20.00 -14.96
N ARG A 193 -9.85 -20.47 -13.71
CA ARG A 193 -9.18 -21.75 -13.39
C ARG A 193 -9.93 -22.97 -13.95
N ALA A 194 -11.25 -22.84 -14.18
CA ALA A 194 -12.09 -23.89 -14.78
C ALA A 194 -12.09 -23.90 -16.33
N LEU A 195 -11.34 -23.02 -16.99
CA LEU A 195 -11.25 -23.00 -18.45
C LEU A 195 -10.59 -24.28 -18.98
N ASN A 196 -11.11 -24.80 -20.10
CA ASN A 196 -10.59 -26.02 -20.73
C ASN A 196 -9.16 -25.89 -21.28
N ASN A 197 -8.70 -24.67 -21.53
CA ASN A 197 -7.35 -24.41 -22.01
C ASN A 197 -6.39 -24.21 -20.81
N PRO A 198 -5.46 -25.16 -20.56
CA PRO A 198 -4.56 -25.10 -19.41
C PRO A 198 -3.69 -23.82 -19.38
N ALA A 199 -3.31 -23.28 -20.54
CA ALA A 199 -2.49 -22.08 -20.63
C ALA A 199 -3.27 -20.81 -20.24
N LEU A 200 -4.59 -20.78 -20.45
CA LEU A 200 -5.45 -19.69 -19.98
C LEU A 200 -5.83 -19.88 -18.51
N ALA A 201 -6.13 -21.13 -18.13
CA ALA A 201 -6.44 -21.48 -16.73
C ALA A 201 -5.26 -21.26 -15.79
N GLY A 202 -4.03 -21.39 -16.26
CA GLY A 202 -2.78 -21.20 -15.50
C GLY A 202 -2.22 -19.79 -15.53
N ILE A 203 -2.97 -18.79 -16.02
CA ILE A 203 -2.51 -17.38 -16.00
C ILE A 203 -2.29 -16.91 -14.57
N THR A 204 -1.21 -16.17 -14.33
CA THR A 204 -0.94 -15.57 -13.02
C THR A 204 -2.04 -14.57 -12.64
N ILE A 205 -2.65 -14.74 -11.48
CA ILE A 205 -3.71 -13.86 -10.95
C ILE A 205 -3.29 -13.36 -9.58
N LEU A 206 -3.12 -12.05 -9.44
CA LEU A 206 -2.86 -11.40 -8.16
C LEU A 206 -4.13 -10.69 -7.69
N ALA A 207 -4.56 -10.97 -6.46
CA ALA A 207 -5.64 -10.25 -5.82
C ALA A 207 -5.23 -8.80 -5.52
N MET A 208 -6.10 -7.84 -5.79
CA MET A 208 -6.00 -6.48 -5.27
C MET A 208 -7.01 -6.32 -4.15
N THR A 209 -6.56 -5.95 -2.94
CA THR A 209 -7.43 -5.83 -1.79
C THR A 209 -7.14 -4.56 -1.00
N ALA A 210 -8.18 -3.90 -0.49
CA ALA A 210 -8.02 -2.80 0.45
C ALA A 210 -7.49 -3.27 1.83
N ASN A 211 -7.58 -4.57 2.13
CA ASN A 211 -7.20 -5.15 3.41
C ASN A 211 -6.43 -6.46 3.21
N ALA A 212 -5.22 -6.53 3.75
CA ALA A 212 -4.39 -7.74 3.74
C ALA A 212 -4.62 -8.62 5.00
N PHE A 213 -5.90 -8.88 5.38
CA PHE A 213 -6.18 -9.79 6.49
C PHE A 213 -5.83 -11.23 6.13
N ASP A 214 -5.36 -11.99 7.10
CA ASP A 214 -5.01 -13.40 6.91
C ASP A 214 -6.18 -14.23 6.34
N GLU A 215 -7.44 -13.86 6.66
CA GLU A 215 -8.63 -14.51 6.11
C GLU A 215 -8.82 -14.24 4.62
N ASP A 216 -8.58 -13.02 4.14
CA ASP A 216 -8.72 -12.67 2.72
C ASP A 216 -7.59 -13.26 1.89
N ARG A 217 -6.37 -13.28 2.43
CA ARG A 217 -5.23 -14.00 1.85
C ARG A 217 -5.54 -15.49 1.68
N LYS A 218 -6.06 -16.11 2.72
CA LYS A 218 -6.41 -17.54 2.71
C LYS A 218 -7.48 -17.82 1.65
N LYS A 219 -8.54 -17.01 1.59
CA LYS A 219 -9.60 -17.13 0.58
C LYS A 219 -9.06 -16.93 -0.84
N ALA A 220 -8.17 -15.97 -1.07
CA ALA A 220 -7.56 -15.73 -2.37
C ALA A 220 -6.77 -16.94 -2.84
N LEU A 221 -5.93 -17.53 -2.00
CA LEU A 221 -5.19 -18.74 -2.33
C LEU A 221 -6.10 -19.95 -2.53
N GLU A 222 -7.13 -20.14 -1.70
CA GLU A 222 -8.10 -21.22 -1.80
C GLU A 222 -8.93 -21.18 -3.10
N CYS A 223 -9.18 -19.98 -3.65
CA CYS A 223 -9.87 -19.85 -4.93
C CYS A 223 -8.95 -20.00 -6.15
N GLY A 224 -7.63 -20.09 -5.95
CA GLY A 224 -6.64 -20.32 -6.99
C GLY A 224 -5.91 -19.05 -7.47
N MET A 225 -5.91 -17.97 -6.70
CA MET A 225 -5.03 -16.82 -6.95
C MET A 225 -3.59 -17.16 -6.53
N ASP A 226 -2.60 -16.56 -7.21
CA ASP A 226 -1.18 -16.87 -7.03
C ASP A 226 -0.51 -15.95 -6.00
N GLY A 227 -1.16 -14.83 -5.67
CA GLY A 227 -0.68 -13.86 -4.69
C GLY A 227 -1.68 -12.74 -4.47
N PHE A 228 -1.25 -11.71 -3.75
CA PHE A 228 -2.09 -10.55 -3.47
C PHE A 228 -1.23 -9.29 -3.38
N LEU A 229 -1.86 -8.15 -3.63
CA LEU A 229 -1.34 -6.79 -3.50
C LEU A 229 -2.31 -5.96 -2.68
N THR A 230 -1.79 -5.02 -1.91
CA THR A 230 -2.62 -4.03 -1.21
C THR A 230 -2.92 -2.85 -2.13
N LYS A 231 -4.13 -2.28 -2.02
CA LYS A 231 -4.48 -1.01 -2.66
C LYS A 231 -4.11 0.17 -1.76
N PRO A 232 -3.53 1.26 -2.28
CA PRO A 232 -3.17 1.50 -3.68
C PRO A 232 -1.97 0.64 -4.11
N ILE A 233 -1.91 0.27 -5.40
CA ILE A 233 -0.82 -0.56 -5.92
C ILE A 233 0.50 0.20 -5.84
N VAL A 234 1.47 -0.43 -5.19
CA VAL A 234 2.86 0.01 -5.12
C VAL A 234 3.68 -0.88 -6.05
N ILE A 235 4.38 -0.28 -6.99
CA ILE A 235 5.08 -1.00 -8.06
C ILE A 235 6.16 -1.95 -7.49
N GLU A 236 6.86 -1.55 -6.45
CA GLU A 236 7.88 -2.36 -5.77
C GLU A 236 7.28 -3.63 -5.17
N GLU A 237 6.06 -3.54 -4.61
CA GLU A 237 5.33 -4.69 -4.07
C GLU A 237 4.88 -5.63 -5.20
N LEU A 238 4.41 -5.09 -6.31
CA LEU A 238 4.05 -5.86 -7.51
C LEU A 238 5.28 -6.63 -8.03
N ILE A 239 6.41 -5.94 -8.24
CA ILE A 239 7.65 -6.55 -8.73
C ILE A 239 8.15 -7.62 -7.75
N GLY A 240 8.19 -7.31 -6.45
CA GLY A 240 8.60 -8.25 -5.41
C GLY A 240 7.69 -9.47 -5.30
N THR A 241 6.41 -9.34 -5.66
CA THR A 241 5.46 -10.46 -5.70
C THR A 241 5.67 -11.30 -6.95
N LEU A 242 5.86 -10.68 -8.11
CA LEU A 242 6.14 -11.38 -9.37
C LEU A 242 7.45 -12.18 -9.35
N GLN A 243 8.45 -11.72 -8.60
CA GLN A 243 9.72 -12.45 -8.44
C GLN A 243 9.62 -13.71 -7.57
N LYS A 244 8.53 -13.88 -6.81
CA LYS A 244 8.30 -15.02 -5.91
C LYS A 244 7.41 -16.10 -6.51
N ILE A 245 6.76 -15.80 -7.62
CA ILE A 245 5.89 -16.70 -8.40
C ILE A 245 6.64 -17.21 -9.63
#